data_5c80f9bf1391cddc739298365fe50944
#
_entry.id   5c80f9bf1391cddc739298365fe50944
#
_cell.length_a   1.000
_cell.length_b   1.000
_cell.length_c   1.000
_cell.angle_alpha   90.00
_cell.angle_beta   90.00
_cell.angle_gamma   90.00
#
_symmetry.space_group_name_H-M   'P 1'
#
loop_
_entity.id
_entity.type
_entity.pdbx_description
1 polymer ?
#
loop_
_entity_poly.entity_id
_entity_poly.type
_entity_poly.pdbx_seq_one_letter_code
_entity_poly.pdbx_strand_id
1 'polypeptide(L)'
;MENEYWKCSGHGTFVKAADGKDYYLYHAYNKKTNVFSGRQGMLAQLNWPAKNVWPVLKEKSGPSLNRDLKLNFTRPQIDKNWQWDFRNSTPGILQKNGQLHLSGIINKDNLSGIALTVRPTSTTFEATTTVTNTNSALKGLVYYGDAGSAIGIGIAGNEIEFWKVENKTRTVFAKVRIPTTVPVELKMKTADDLNLLVSFRKPNEEWQNVQAKEKITVNFLPQRDRSPRIGLLFNGSVSQDADFSTFELKY
;
A
#
# COMPACT_ATOMS: atom_id res chain seq x y z
N MET A 1 -7.54 -12.06 -24.70
CA MET A 1 -7.17 -13.29 -23.97
C MET A 1 -7.83 -13.26 -22.62
N GLU A 2 -8.85 -14.06 -22.42
CA GLU A 2 -9.49 -14.29 -21.13
C GLU A 2 -9.39 -15.77 -20.81
N ASN A 3 -9.16 -16.09 -19.55
CA ASN A 3 -9.17 -17.46 -19.05
C ASN A 3 -9.92 -17.52 -17.70
N GLU A 4 -9.80 -18.60 -16.97
CA GLU A 4 -10.50 -18.74 -15.68
C GLU A 4 -10.05 -17.72 -14.61
N TYR A 5 -8.81 -17.23 -14.67
CA TYR A 5 -8.20 -16.32 -13.69
C TYR A 5 -8.21 -14.86 -14.12
N TRP A 6 -8.06 -14.59 -15.42
CA TRP A 6 -7.76 -13.27 -15.96
C TRP A 6 -8.80 -12.77 -16.93
N LYS A 7 -9.04 -11.45 -16.94
CA LYS A 7 -9.92 -10.74 -17.88
C LYS A 7 -9.26 -9.45 -18.38
N CYS A 8 -9.79 -8.92 -19.49
CA CYS A 8 -9.34 -7.68 -20.13
C CYS A 8 -7.83 -7.65 -20.39
N SER A 9 -7.30 -8.79 -20.85
CA SER A 9 -5.88 -8.90 -21.21
C SER A 9 -5.57 -8.10 -22.46
N GLY A 10 -4.49 -7.33 -22.45
CA GLY A 10 -4.08 -6.55 -23.61
C GLY A 10 -3.10 -5.43 -23.28
N HIS A 11 -3.02 -4.46 -24.19
CA HIS A 11 -2.15 -3.27 -24.09
C HIS A 11 -0.71 -3.66 -23.77
N GLY A 12 -0.14 -4.50 -24.61
CA GLY A 12 1.20 -5.04 -24.37
C GLY A 12 2.18 -4.71 -25.47
N THR A 13 3.39 -5.16 -25.29
CA THR A 13 4.51 -5.00 -26.22
C THR A 13 5.26 -6.32 -26.39
N PHE A 14 5.86 -6.49 -27.57
CA PHE A 14 6.71 -7.64 -27.86
C PHE A 14 8.13 -7.36 -27.39
N VAL A 15 8.75 -8.35 -26.78
CA VAL A 15 10.10 -8.26 -26.22
C VAL A 15 10.91 -9.49 -26.65
N LYS A 16 12.08 -9.26 -27.23
CA LYS A 16 13.08 -10.32 -27.42
C LYS A 16 13.99 -10.34 -26.19
N ALA A 17 14.03 -11.48 -25.50
CA ALA A 17 14.89 -11.66 -24.35
C ALA A 17 16.34 -12.05 -24.75
N ALA A 18 17.26 -11.96 -23.81
CA ALA A 18 18.68 -12.29 -24.03
C ALA A 18 18.90 -13.78 -24.39
N ASP A 19 17.97 -14.67 -24.05
CA ASP A 19 17.97 -16.07 -24.43
C ASP A 19 17.48 -16.32 -25.87
N GLY A 20 17.20 -15.25 -26.62
CA GLY A 20 16.73 -15.28 -28.00
C GLY A 20 15.25 -15.59 -28.18
N LYS A 21 14.51 -15.83 -27.11
CA LYS A 21 13.06 -16.08 -27.16
C LYS A 21 12.27 -14.80 -27.24
N ASP A 22 11.10 -14.89 -27.86
CA ASP A 22 10.16 -13.80 -27.97
C ASP A 22 9.10 -13.89 -26.87
N TYR A 23 8.76 -12.75 -26.28
CA TYR A 23 7.77 -12.63 -25.22
C TYR A 23 6.79 -11.50 -25.54
N TYR A 24 5.59 -11.61 -24.97
CA TYR A 24 4.58 -10.57 -24.94
C TYR A 24 4.38 -10.13 -23.49
N LEU A 25 4.78 -8.88 -23.20
CA LEU A 25 4.54 -8.24 -21.90
C LEU A 25 3.24 -7.44 -22.02
N TYR A 26 2.26 -7.75 -21.20
CA TYR A 26 0.94 -7.15 -21.24
C TYR A 26 0.34 -7.00 -19.84
N HIS A 27 -0.87 -6.50 -19.72
CA HIS A 27 -1.58 -6.48 -18.45
C HIS A 27 -2.88 -7.26 -18.51
N ALA A 28 -3.37 -7.68 -17.34
CA ALA A 28 -4.69 -8.25 -17.15
C ALA A 28 -5.21 -7.94 -15.75
N TYR A 29 -6.52 -8.10 -15.56
CA TYR A 29 -7.14 -8.01 -14.23
C TYR A 29 -7.41 -9.42 -13.70
N ASN A 30 -7.09 -9.66 -12.44
CA ASN A 30 -7.52 -10.86 -11.74
C ASN A 30 -9.05 -10.83 -11.57
N LYS A 31 -9.76 -11.87 -11.98
CA LYS A 31 -11.24 -11.92 -11.93
C LYS A 31 -11.79 -11.80 -10.52
N LYS A 32 -11.08 -12.30 -9.50
CA LYS A 32 -11.51 -12.30 -8.10
C LYS A 32 -11.18 -11.02 -7.35
N THR A 33 -10.00 -10.43 -7.59
CA THR A 33 -9.47 -9.33 -6.75
C THR A 33 -9.32 -8.00 -7.47
N ASN A 34 -9.76 -7.90 -8.74
CA ASN A 34 -9.45 -6.78 -9.65
C ASN A 34 -9.84 -5.38 -9.13
N VAL A 35 -10.83 -5.28 -8.27
CA VAL A 35 -11.35 -3.99 -7.80
C VAL A 35 -10.26 -3.19 -7.08
N PHE A 36 -9.54 -3.82 -6.15
CA PHE A 36 -8.49 -3.17 -5.36
C PHE A 36 -7.06 -3.64 -5.66
N SER A 37 -6.87 -4.72 -6.42
CA SER A 37 -5.54 -5.15 -6.87
C SER A 37 -5.14 -4.56 -8.22
N GLY A 38 -6.10 -4.09 -9.01
CA GLY A 38 -5.90 -3.40 -10.27
C GLY A 38 -5.27 -4.25 -11.38
N ARG A 39 -4.63 -3.58 -12.32
CA ARG A 39 -3.91 -4.23 -13.42
C ARG A 39 -2.66 -4.94 -12.93
N GLN A 40 -2.51 -6.20 -13.33
CA GLN A 40 -1.34 -7.03 -13.07
C GLN A 40 -0.47 -7.09 -14.32
N GLY A 41 0.86 -7.01 -14.16
CA GLY A 41 1.80 -7.26 -15.24
C GLY A 41 1.85 -8.74 -15.59
N MET A 42 1.69 -9.07 -16.86
CA MET A 42 1.66 -10.42 -17.39
C MET A 42 2.78 -10.61 -18.39
N LEU A 43 3.34 -11.82 -18.42
CA LEU A 43 4.36 -12.22 -19.39
C LEU A 43 4.00 -13.56 -19.99
N ALA A 44 3.86 -13.61 -21.31
CA ALA A 44 3.66 -14.83 -22.05
C ALA A 44 4.79 -15.06 -23.05
N GLN A 45 5.28 -16.29 -23.17
CA GLN A 45 6.24 -16.66 -24.22
C GLN A 45 5.49 -16.79 -25.54
N LEU A 46 6.07 -16.26 -26.64
CA LEU A 46 5.57 -16.39 -27.99
C LEU A 46 6.23 -17.59 -28.67
N ASN A 47 5.42 -18.51 -29.17
CA ASN A 47 5.89 -19.56 -30.03
C ASN A 47 5.43 -19.30 -31.46
N TRP A 48 6.37 -19.22 -32.38
CA TRP A 48 6.12 -19.06 -33.83
C TRP A 48 6.10 -20.45 -34.48
N PRO A 49 4.92 -21.00 -34.79
CA PRO A 49 4.83 -22.37 -35.29
C PRO A 49 5.39 -22.51 -36.71
N ALA A 50 5.29 -21.47 -37.54
CA ALA A 50 5.85 -21.42 -38.89
C ALA A 50 5.99 -19.96 -39.38
N LYS A 51 6.73 -19.77 -40.45
CA LYS A 51 6.83 -18.46 -41.13
C LYS A 51 5.43 -18.05 -41.64
N ASN A 52 5.06 -16.79 -41.40
CA ASN A 52 3.77 -16.20 -41.75
C ASN A 52 2.53 -16.77 -41.04
N VAL A 53 2.70 -17.42 -39.90
CA VAL A 53 1.62 -17.87 -39.02
C VAL A 53 1.64 -17.03 -37.75
N TRP A 54 0.46 -16.74 -37.20
CA TRP A 54 0.35 -16.02 -35.95
C TRP A 54 1.03 -16.77 -34.79
N PRO A 55 1.75 -16.07 -33.90
CA PRO A 55 2.35 -16.71 -32.74
C PRO A 55 1.29 -17.25 -31.80
N VAL A 56 1.63 -18.35 -31.15
CA VAL A 56 0.86 -18.92 -30.06
C VAL A 56 1.42 -18.42 -28.73
N LEU A 57 0.57 -17.81 -27.94
CA LEU A 57 0.89 -17.38 -26.58
C LEU A 57 0.91 -18.57 -25.66
N LYS A 58 2.06 -18.82 -25.03
CA LYS A 58 2.18 -19.81 -23.95
C LYS A 58 2.06 -19.08 -22.63
N GLU A 59 0.85 -18.98 -22.13
CA GLU A 59 0.59 -18.38 -20.83
C GLU A 59 0.90 -19.35 -19.70
N LYS A 60 1.48 -18.82 -18.62
CA LYS A 60 1.47 -19.52 -17.33
C LYS A 60 0.10 -19.30 -16.72
N SER A 61 -0.56 -20.39 -16.36
CA SER A 61 -1.87 -20.34 -15.72
C SER A 61 -1.79 -19.84 -14.29
N GLY A 62 -2.76 -19.04 -13.91
CA GLY A 62 -3.07 -18.65 -12.55
C GLY A 62 -2.36 -17.39 -12.02
N PRO A 63 -2.95 -16.78 -11.01
CA PRO A 63 -2.35 -15.65 -10.30
C PRO A 63 -1.13 -16.12 -9.49
N SER A 64 -0.19 -15.20 -9.28
CA SER A 64 0.83 -15.39 -8.25
C SER A 64 0.14 -15.58 -6.89
N LEU A 65 0.66 -16.46 -6.09
CA LEU A 65 0.22 -16.56 -4.70
C LEU A 65 0.53 -15.24 -3.98
N ASN A 66 -0.37 -14.83 -3.11
CA ASN A 66 -0.11 -13.74 -2.20
C ASN A 66 1.16 -14.06 -1.41
N ARG A 67 2.03 -13.06 -1.26
CA ARG A 67 3.25 -13.19 -0.48
C ARG A 67 3.26 -12.15 0.60
N ASP A 68 3.39 -12.60 1.81
CA ASP A 68 3.63 -11.73 2.95
C ASP A 68 4.91 -10.91 2.71
N LEU A 69 4.86 -9.66 3.12
CA LEU A 69 6.00 -8.75 3.09
C LEU A 69 6.36 -8.37 4.52
N LYS A 70 7.64 -8.54 4.87
CA LYS A 70 8.18 -8.12 6.16
C LYS A 70 9.44 -7.30 5.94
N LEU A 71 9.42 -6.05 6.37
CA LEU A 71 10.53 -5.10 6.26
C LEU A 71 10.95 -4.66 7.66
N ASN A 72 12.24 -4.77 7.96
CA ASN A 72 12.85 -4.42 9.26
C ASN A 72 13.89 -3.29 9.16
N PHE A 73 14.05 -2.72 7.98
CA PHE A 73 14.89 -1.55 7.67
C PHE A 73 16.36 -1.65 8.05
N THR A 74 16.89 -2.88 8.13
CA THR A 74 18.29 -3.15 8.49
C THR A 74 19.27 -2.88 7.34
N ARG A 75 18.78 -2.81 6.10
CA ARG A 75 19.58 -2.52 4.91
C ARG A 75 19.45 -1.04 4.55
N PRO A 76 20.52 -0.38 4.09
CA PRO A 76 20.43 1.04 3.70
C PRO A 76 19.62 1.27 2.41
N GLN A 77 19.47 0.26 1.55
CA GLN A 77 18.72 0.36 0.31
C GLN A 77 17.22 0.27 0.56
N ILE A 78 16.49 1.19 -0.05
CA ILE A 78 15.02 1.19 -0.05
C ILE A 78 14.53 -0.06 -0.81
N ASP A 79 13.55 -0.76 -0.24
CA ASP A 79 12.94 -1.90 -0.91
C ASP A 79 12.23 -1.46 -2.20
N LYS A 80 12.39 -2.22 -3.26
CA LYS A 80 11.86 -1.93 -4.60
C LYS A 80 10.34 -1.95 -4.70
N ASN A 81 9.64 -2.51 -3.71
CA ASN A 81 8.17 -2.51 -3.67
C ASN A 81 7.59 -1.17 -3.23
N TRP A 82 8.39 -0.29 -2.61
CA TRP A 82 7.93 1.02 -2.18
C TRP A 82 7.58 1.92 -3.36
N GLN A 83 6.44 2.59 -3.24
CA GLN A 83 5.90 3.57 -4.19
C GLN A 83 5.37 4.78 -3.42
N TRP A 84 5.37 5.94 -4.05
CA TRP A 84 4.82 7.19 -3.48
C TRP A 84 4.20 8.05 -4.56
N ASP A 85 3.37 8.99 -4.15
CA ASP A 85 2.73 9.95 -5.04
C ASP A 85 3.64 11.18 -5.24
N PHE A 86 4.50 11.11 -6.25
CA PHE A 86 5.47 12.16 -6.58
C PHE A 86 4.83 13.47 -7.06
N ARG A 87 3.53 13.48 -7.38
CA ARG A 87 2.80 14.68 -7.79
C ARG A 87 2.38 15.52 -6.59
N ASN A 88 2.09 14.88 -5.47
CA ASN A 88 1.50 15.52 -4.30
C ASN A 88 2.43 15.58 -3.09
N SER A 89 3.61 15.00 -3.21
CA SER A 89 4.63 15.04 -2.14
C SER A 89 6.04 14.78 -2.68
N THR A 90 7.03 15.25 -1.92
CA THR A 90 8.46 14.93 -2.13
C THR A 90 8.99 14.28 -0.87
N PRO A 91 8.96 12.94 -0.76
CA PRO A 91 9.43 12.24 0.42
C PRO A 91 10.95 12.27 0.55
N GLY A 92 11.43 12.50 1.77
CA GLY A 92 12.77 12.14 2.22
C GLY A 92 12.70 10.76 2.88
N ILE A 93 13.42 9.79 2.35
CA ILE A 93 13.40 8.40 2.84
C ILE A 93 14.83 8.01 3.18
N LEU A 94 15.08 7.67 4.45
CA LEU A 94 16.38 7.22 4.92
C LEU A 94 16.22 5.95 5.75
N GLN A 95 16.95 4.90 5.41
CA GLN A 95 17.05 3.68 6.23
C GLN A 95 18.39 3.68 6.96
N LYS A 96 18.35 3.70 8.29
CA LYS A 96 19.53 3.74 9.15
C LYS A 96 19.22 3.11 10.51
N ASN A 97 20.17 2.37 11.06
CA ASN A 97 20.08 1.77 12.40
C ASN A 97 18.82 0.91 12.63
N GLY A 98 18.38 0.18 11.61
CA GLY A 98 17.17 -0.66 11.69
C GLY A 98 15.86 0.13 11.71
N GLN A 99 15.89 1.39 11.30
CA GLN A 99 14.73 2.26 11.20
C GLN A 99 14.60 2.86 9.81
N LEU A 100 13.35 3.13 9.41
CA LEU A 100 13.02 3.95 8.25
C LEU A 100 12.56 5.32 8.77
N HIS A 101 13.29 6.37 8.38
CA HIS A 101 12.95 7.75 8.62
C HIS A 101 12.22 8.30 7.39
N LEU A 102 10.96 8.72 7.58
CA LEU A 102 10.12 9.29 6.54
C LEU A 102 9.83 10.76 6.87
N SER A 103 10.22 11.66 5.97
CA SER A 103 10.03 13.10 6.10
C SER A 103 9.71 13.71 4.73
N GLY A 104 9.71 15.01 4.61
CA GLY A 104 9.71 15.68 3.31
C GLY A 104 8.65 16.75 3.16
N ILE A 105 8.37 17.12 1.91
CA ILE A 105 7.45 18.21 1.55
C ILE A 105 6.09 17.63 1.16
N ILE A 106 5.05 18.17 1.79
CA ILE A 106 3.65 17.86 1.48
C ILE A 106 3.09 19.05 0.70
N ASN A 107 2.57 18.83 -0.50
CA ASN A 107 1.94 19.88 -1.29
C ASN A 107 0.68 20.39 -0.58
N LYS A 108 0.37 21.67 -0.75
CA LYS A 108 -0.70 22.40 -0.02
C LYS A 108 -2.07 21.69 -0.03
N ASP A 109 -2.43 21.08 -1.16
CA ASP A 109 -3.74 20.43 -1.33
C ASP A 109 -3.74 18.94 -0.96
N ASN A 110 -2.62 18.42 -0.47
CA ASN A 110 -2.51 17.04 -0.04
C ASN A 110 -2.87 16.89 1.44
N LEU A 111 -4.13 16.59 1.71
CA LEU A 111 -4.65 16.38 3.07
C LEU A 111 -4.27 15.01 3.65
N SER A 112 -3.80 14.10 2.83
CA SER A 112 -3.42 12.74 3.23
C SER A 112 -2.00 12.64 3.78
N GLY A 113 -1.13 13.61 3.43
CA GLY A 113 0.29 13.55 3.79
C GLY A 113 1.15 12.73 2.83
N ILE A 114 2.38 12.42 3.23
CA ILE A 114 3.30 11.56 2.50
C ILE A 114 2.94 10.10 2.79
N ALA A 115 2.63 9.35 1.74
CA ALA A 115 2.32 7.94 1.79
C ALA A 115 3.43 7.14 1.08
N LEU A 116 4.21 6.38 1.83
CA LEU A 116 5.18 5.42 1.30
C LEU A 116 4.54 4.04 1.33
N THR A 117 4.17 3.53 0.16
CA THR A 117 3.19 2.45 0.04
C THR A 117 3.66 1.28 -0.80
N VAL A 118 3.04 0.13 -0.61
CA VAL A 118 3.16 -1.05 -1.46
C VAL A 118 1.79 -1.44 -2.02
N ARG A 119 1.76 -2.08 -3.19
CA ARG A 119 0.52 -2.55 -3.79
C ARG A 119 0.11 -3.88 -3.17
N PRO A 120 -1.07 -3.96 -2.51
CA PRO A 120 -1.59 -5.25 -2.07
C PRO A 120 -2.02 -6.10 -3.27
N THR A 121 -1.92 -7.42 -3.15
CA THR A 121 -2.33 -8.40 -4.17
C THR A 121 -3.70 -9.00 -3.90
N SER A 122 -4.30 -8.71 -2.74
CA SER A 122 -5.64 -9.08 -2.33
C SER A 122 -6.40 -7.90 -1.75
N THR A 123 -7.71 -7.97 -1.73
CA THR A 123 -8.59 -7.04 -1.01
C THR A 123 -8.55 -7.27 0.49
N THR A 124 -8.27 -8.50 0.91
CA THR A 124 -8.14 -8.90 2.32
C THR A 124 -6.68 -8.97 2.69
N PHE A 125 -6.29 -8.17 3.66
CA PHE A 125 -4.93 -8.14 4.20
C PHE A 125 -4.92 -7.59 5.63
N GLU A 126 -3.80 -7.84 6.32
CA GLU A 126 -3.43 -7.20 7.59
C GLU A 126 -2.08 -6.49 7.42
N ALA A 127 -2.06 -5.18 7.66
CA ALA A 127 -0.83 -4.39 7.65
C ALA A 127 -0.51 -3.91 9.07
N THR A 128 0.76 -4.02 9.47
CA THR A 128 1.25 -3.55 10.77
C THR A 128 2.51 -2.74 10.62
N THR A 129 2.71 -1.79 11.54
CA THR A 129 3.95 -1.01 11.66
C THR A 129 4.21 -0.64 13.12
N THR A 130 5.48 -0.35 13.44
CA THR A 130 5.88 0.16 14.74
C THR A 130 6.43 1.56 14.58
N VAL A 131 5.78 2.55 15.18
CA VAL A 131 6.24 3.94 15.27
C VAL A 131 7.16 4.08 16.48
N THR A 132 8.34 4.69 16.31
CA THR A 132 9.39 4.71 17.33
C THR A 132 9.78 6.10 17.83
N ASN A 133 9.33 7.19 17.18
CA ASN A 133 9.61 8.53 17.64
C ASN A 133 8.36 9.29 18.09
N THR A 134 8.58 10.29 18.97
CA THR A 134 7.55 11.21 19.48
C THR A 134 7.75 12.60 18.88
N ASN A 135 6.75 13.10 18.20
CA ASN A 135 6.60 14.50 17.82
C ASN A 135 5.13 14.71 17.44
N SER A 136 4.74 15.94 17.13
CA SER A 136 3.33 16.26 16.80
C SER A 136 2.92 15.87 15.38
N ALA A 137 3.82 15.39 14.52
CA ALA A 137 3.46 14.89 13.19
C ALA A 137 2.60 13.62 13.33
N LEU A 138 1.61 13.47 12.47
CA LEU A 138 0.82 12.24 12.39
C LEU A 138 1.62 11.18 11.63
N LYS A 139 1.86 10.05 12.26
CA LYS A 139 2.70 8.94 11.77
C LYS A 139 1.97 7.61 11.93
N GLY A 140 2.02 6.75 10.93
CA GLY A 140 1.38 5.45 11.05
C GLY A 140 1.15 4.71 9.75
N LEU A 141 -0.05 4.16 9.58
CA LEU A 141 -0.48 3.40 8.41
C LEU A 141 -1.53 4.17 7.62
N VAL A 142 -1.47 4.02 6.30
CA VAL A 142 -2.43 4.60 5.37
C VAL A 142 -2.79 3.62 4.25
N TYR A 143 -4.07 3.48 3.95
CA TYR A 143 -4.55 2.89 2.71
C TYR A 143 -4.87 4.04 1.76
N TYR A 144 -3.99 4.24 0.81
CA TYR A 144 -3.85 5.44 0.00
C TYR A 144 -4.34 5.21 -1.43
N GLY A 145 -5.34 5.96 -1.83
CA GLY A 145 -5.76 6.03 -3.23
C GLY A 145 -5.03 7.16 -3.97
N ASP A 146 -5.22 8.37 -3.47
CA ASP A 146 -4.56 9.61 -3.92
C ASP A 146 -4.63 10.68 -2.82
N ALA A 147 -4.12 11.89 -3.10
CA ALA A 147 -4.10 13.00 -2.13
C ALA A 147 -5.48 13.40 -1.60
N GLY A 148 -6.55 13.13 -2.37
CA GLY A 148 -7.95 13.42 -2.02
C GLY A 148 -8.76 12.21 -1.55
N SER A 149 -8.13 11.02 -1.45
CA SER A 149 -8.82 9.76 -1.17
C SER A 149 -7.90 8.79 -0.43
N ALA A 150 -7.94 8.81 0.89
CA ALA A 150 -7.12 7.98 1.76
C ALA A 150 -7.82 7.73 3.09
N ILE A 151 -7.42 6.66 3.79
CA ILE A 151 -7.87 6.33 5.13
C ILE A 151 -6.71 5.76 5.93
N GLY A 152 -6.59 6.12 7.20
CA GLY A 152 -5.44 5.69 7.99
C GLY A 152 -5.63 5.76 9.49
N ILE A 153 -4.71 5.13 10.18
CA ILE A 153 -4.49 5.24 11.63
C ILE A 153 -3.09 5.74 11.88
N GLY A 154 -2.94 6.67 12.79
CA GLY A 154 -1.63 7.20 13.15
C GLY A 154 -1.58 7.70 14.58
N ILE A 155 -0.36 8.01 15.03
CA ILE A 155 -0.10 8.68 16.30
C ILE A 155 0.49 10.05 16.04
N ALA A 156 -0.02 11.07 16.76
CA ALA A 156 0.50 12.41 16.81
C ALA A 156 0.72 12.80 18.28
N GLY A 157 1.96 13.00 18.69
CA GLY A 157 2.28 13.17 20.12
C GLY A 157 1.85 11.96 20.94
N ASN A 158 0.80 12.13 21.76
CA ASN A 158 0.22 11.08 22.61
C ASN A 158 -1.23 10.70 22.22
N GLU A 159 -1.64 11.03 21.00
CA GLU A 159 -3.00 10.80 20.52
C GLU A 159 -3.00 9.88 19.29
N ILE A 160 -3.67 8.76 19.37
CA ILE A 160 -4.00 7.91 18.21
C ILE A 160 -5.18 8.53 17.49
N GLU A 161 -5.08 8.64 16.18
CA GLU A 161 -6.13 9.19 15.33
C GLU A 161 -6.50 8.20 14.24
N PHE A 162 -7.80 7.88 14.11
CA PHE A 162 -8.38 7.17 12.97
C PHE A 162 -9.11 8.18 12.09
N TRP A 163 -8.69 8.30 10.83
CA TRP A 163 -9.11 9.38 9.94
C TRP A 163 -9.33 8.90 8.50
N LYS A 164 -10.06 9.73 7.76
CA LYS A 164 -10.30 9.57 6.31
C LYS A 164 -10.13 10.92 5.61
N VAL A 165 -9.63 10.87 4.37
CA VAL A 165 -9.77 11.94 3.37
C VAL A 165 -10.62 11.41 2.24
N GLU A 166 -11.70 12.10 1.93
CA GLU A 166 -12.58 11.81 0.82
C GLU A 166 -13.10 13.12 0.21
N ASN A 167 -13.06 13.23 -1.11
CA ASN A 167 -13.49 14.44 -1.83
C ASN A 167 -12.84 15.72 -1.28
N LYS A 168 -11.54 15.68 -0.99
CA LYS A 168 -10.77 16.78 -0.41
C LYS A 168 -11.27 17.24 0.97
N THR A 169 -11.97 16.39 1.69
CA THR A 169 -12.42 16.65 3.06
C THR A 169 -11.79 15.65 4.00
N ARG A 170 -11.12 16.12 5.05
CA ARG A 170 -10.55 15.29 6.08
C ARG A 170 -11.52 15.14 7.24
N THR A 171 -11.85 13.90 7.60
CA THR A 171 -12.72 13.53 8.71
C THR A 171 -11.94 12.67 9.70
N VAL A 172 -12.08 12.97 10.98
CA VAL A 172 -11.54 12.14 12.07
C VAL A 172 -12.69 11.36 12.69
N PHE A 173 -12.58 10.03 12.66
CA PHE A 173 -13.61 9.14 13.20
C PHE A 173 -13.46 8.92 14.70
N ALA A 174 -12.23 8.83 15.17
CA ALA A 174 -11.92 8.59 16.56
C ALA A 174 -10.54 9.14 16.93
N LYS A 175 -10.43 9.54 18.21
CA LYS A 175 -9.18 9.91 18.86
C LYS A 175 -9.07 9.17 20.19
N VAL A 176 -7.91 8.60 20.44
CA VAL A 176 -7.62 7.88 21.69
C VAL A 176 -6.34 8.42 22.29
N ARG A 177 -6.44 9.02 23.48
CA ARG A 177 -5.25 9.47 24.21
C ARG A 177 -4.57 8.27 24.86
N ILE A 178 -3.27 8.17 24.65
CA ILE A 178 -2.43 7.14 25.27
C ILE A 178 -1.33 7.79 26.10
N PRO A 179 -0.82 7.13 27.15
CA PRO A 179 0.37 7.61 27.84
C PRO A 179 1.54 7.75 26.85
N THR A 180 2.27 8.84 26.97
CA THR A 180 3.36 9.22 26.06
C THR A 180 4.52 8.24 26.16
N THR A 181 4.43 7.11 25.48
CA THR A 181 5.55 6.17 25.37
C THR A 181 5.52 5.53 24.01
N VAL A 182 6.56 5.74 23.26
CA VAL A 182 6.89 4.95 22.07
C VAL A 182 7.83 3.82 22.50
N PRO A 183 7.85 2.71 21.78
CA PRO A 183 7.17 2.44 20.53
C PRO A 183 5.67 2.15 20.65
N VAL A 184 4.94 2.40 19.56
CA VAL A 184 3.53 2.05 19.42
C VAL A 184 3.36 1.24 18.14
N GLU A 185 2.69 0.11 18.24
CA GLU A 185 2.32 -0.71 17.09
C GLU A 185 0.93 -0.34 16.61
N LEU A 186 0.80 -0.16 15.29
CA LEU A 186 -0.44 0.16 14.61
C LEU A 186 -0.80 -0.95 13.63
N LYS A 187 -2.10 -1.22 13.49
CA LYS A 187 -2.61 -2.25 12.60
C LYS A 187 -3.82 -1.75 11.82
N MET A 188 -3.84 -2.12 10.53
CA MET A 188 -4.99 -1.98 9.64
C MET A 188 -5.31 -3.34 9.05
N LYS A 189 -6.57 -3.76 9.12
CA LYS A 189 -7.05 -5.03 8.58
C LYS A 189 -8.30 -4.80 7.73
N THR A 190 -8.26 -5.29 6.49
CA THR A 190 -9.43 -5.32 5.60
C THR A 190 -10.02 -6.71 5.57
N ALA A 191 -11.34 -6.81 5.49
CA ALA A 191 -12.07 -8.07 5.32
C ALA A 191 -12.68 -8.17 3.91
N ASP A 192 -13.23 -9.33 3.56
CA ASP A 192 -13.84 -9.59 2.24
C ASP A 192 -15.00 -8.65 1.91
N ASP A 193 -15.72 -8.19 2.91
CA ASP A 193 -16.81 -7.20 2.80
C ASP A 193 -16.31 -5.74 2.75
N LEU A 194 -14.99 -5.55 2.55
CA LEU A 194 -14.31 -4.27 2.48
C LEU A 194 -14.39 -3.44 3.78
N ASN A 195 -14.74 -4.07 4.88
CA ASN A 195 -14.62 -3.49 6.20
C ASN A 195 -13.17 -3.21 6.55
N LEU A 196 -12.94 -2.06 7.17
CA LEU A 196 -11.65 -1.70 7.73
C LEU A 196 -11.72 -1.71 9.26
N LEU A 197 -10.86 -2.51 9.86
CA LEU A 197 -10.59 -2.50 11.28
C LEU A 197 -9.22 -1.89 11.53
N VAL A 198 -9.14 -1.01 12.52
CA VAL A 198 -7.87 -0.39 12.92
C VAL A 198 -7.65 -0.61 14.41
N SER A 199 -6.41 -0.86 14.78
CA SER A 199 -6.03 -1.18 16.17
C SER A 199 -4.66 -0.61 16.48
N PHE A 200 -4.37 -0.43 17.74
CA PHE A 200 -3.05 -0.08 18.25
C PHE A 200 -2.72 -0.91 19.49
N ARG A 201 -1.45 -0.97 19.83
CA ARG A 201 -0.96 -1.49 21.10
C ARG A 201 0.42 -0.95 21.44
N LYS A 202 0.81 -1.04 22.70
CA LYS A 202 2.24 -0.99 23.05
C LYS A 202 2.86 -2.38 22.82
N PRO A 203 4.16 -2.48 22.57
CA PRO A 203 4.81 -3.78 22.44
C PRO A 203 4.48 -4.70 23.61
N ASN A 204 4.15 -5.95 23.29
CA ASN A 204 3.77 -7.01 24.24
C ASN A 204 2.43 -6.81 24.96
N GLU A 205 1.64 -5.79 24.61
CA GLU A 205 0.26 -5.64 25.08
C GLU A 205 -0.75 -6.24 24.06
N GLU A 206 -1.99 -6.43 24.51
CA GLU A 206 -3.08 -6.85 23.63
C GLU A 206 -3.51 -5.73 22.68
N TRP A 207 -3.99 -6.10 21.49
CA TRP A 207 -4.48 -5.16 20.52
C TRP A 207 -5.77 -4.47 20.99
N GLN A 208 -5.78 -3.16 20.97
CA GLN A 208 -6.93 -2.31 21.27
C GLN A 208 -7.54 -1.78 19.97
N ASN A 209 -8.80 -2.09 19.71
CA ASN A 209 -9.50 -1.59 18.53
C ASN A 209 -9.86 -0.11 18.71
N VAL A 210 -9.61 0.68 17.67
CA VAL A 210 -10.09 2.06 17.60
C VAL A 210 -11.45 2.06 16.90
N GLN A 211 -12.51 2.25 17.68
CA GLN A 211 -13.87 2.17 17.18
C GLN A 211 -14.33 3.52 16.61
N ALA A 212 -14.84 3.50 15.39
CA ALA A 212 -15.67 4.58 14.85
C ALA A 212 -17.13 4.36 15.28
N LYS A 213 -17.94 5.43 15.24
CA LYS A 213 -19.39 5.34 15.55
C LYS A 213 -20.14 4.46 14.56
N GLU A 214 -19.64 4.34 13.35
CA GLU A 214 -20.25 3.59 12.26
C GLU A 214 -19.24 2.57 11.69
N LYS A 215 -19.76 1.59 10.99
CA LYS A 215 -18.95 0.63 10.25
C LYS A 215 -18.21 1.36 9.11
N ILE A 216 -16.90 1.28 9.09
CA ILE A 216 -16.07 1.94 8.10
C ILE A 216 -15.70 0.95 6.99
N THR A 217 -15.95 1.33 5.75
CA THR A 217 -15.55 0.56 4.57
C THR A 217 -14.57 1.35 3.71
N VAL A 218 -13.81 0.63 2.88
CA VAL A 218 -12.84 1.23 1.94
C VAL A 218 -13.40 1.44 0.53
N ASN A 219 -14.71 1.31 0.35
CA ASN A 219 -15.38 1.42 -0.95
C ASN A 219 -15.17 2.74 -1.68
N PHE A 220 -14.94 3.82 -0.94
CA PHE A 220 -14.71 5.16 -1.49
C PHE A 220 -13.33 5.32 -2.15
N LEU A 221 -12.40 4.42 -1.86
CA LEU A 221 -11.06 4.47 -2.47
C LEU A 221 -11.12 4.16 -3.97
N PRO A 222 -10.23 4.77 -4.77
CA PRO A 222 -10.15 4.49 -6.19
C PRO A 222 -9.99 3.01 -6.49
N GLN A 223 -10.65 2.56 -7.53
CA GLN A 223 -10.69 1.16 -7.92
C GLN A 223 -10.00 0.90 -9.25
N ARG A 224 -9.77 -0.37 -9.58
CA ARG A 224 -9.24 -0.86 -10.85
C ARG A 224 -7.87 -0.24 -11.18
N ASP A 225 -7.75 0.54 -12.23
CA ASP A 225 -6.48 1.11 -12.70
C ASP A 225 -5.81 2.03 -11.67
N ARG A 226 -6.61 2.61 -10.79
CA ARG A 226 -6.18 3.52 -9.72
C ARG A 226 -6.19 2.86 -8.35
N SER A 227 -6.06 1.53 -8.31
CA SER A 227 -6.15 0.73 -7.08
C SER A 227 -5.30 1.31 -5.95
N PRO A 228 -5.85 1.33 -4.73
CA PRO A 228 -5.20 1.91 -3.58
C PRO A 228 -4.01 1.05 -3.12
N ARG A 229 -3.12 1.65 -2.34
CA ARG A 229 -1.90 1.06 -1.83
C ARG A 229 -1.83 1.21 -0.31
N ILE A 230 -1.32 0.20 0.36
CA ILE A 230 -1.14 0.21 1.82
C ILE A 230 0.31 0.55 2.18
N GLY A 231 0.53 1.33 3.22
CA GLY A 231 1.90 1.62 3.67
C GLY A 231 2.00 2.60 4.81
N LEU A 232 3.18 3.21 4.91
CA LEU A 232 3.57 4.13 5.97
C LEU A 232 3.09 5.55 5.66
N LEU A 233 2.74 6.27 6.71
CA LEU A 233 2.25 7.64 6.67
C LEU A 233 3.16 8.58 7.42
N PHE A 234 3.43 9.74 6.84
CA PHE A 234 3.90 10.93 7.51
C PHE A 234 3.06 12.16 7.12
N ASN A 235 2.51 12.85 8.12
CA ASN A 235 1.84 14.13 7.91
C ASN A 235 2.26 15.11 9.00
N GLY A 236 3.22 15.98 8.67
CA GLY A 236 3.85 16.92 9.59
C GLY A 236 4.55 18.05 8.84
N SER A 237 5.25 18.90 9.58
CA SER A 237 6.07 19.97 9.02
C SER A 237 7.39 19.42 8.44
N VAL A 238 8.06 20.22 7.60
CA VAL A 238 9.35 19.84 6.99
C VAL A 238 10.48 19.62 8.00
N SER A 239 10.33 20.12 9.22
CA SER A 239 11.29 19.93 10.32
C SER A 239 11.02 18.69 11.15
N GLN A 240 10.01 17.91 10.82
CA GLN A 240 9.60 16.71 11.53
C GLN A 240 9.81 15.48 10.65
N ASP A 241 9.81 14.32 11.28
CA ASP A 241 9.91 13.02 10.66
C ASP A 241 9.00 11.99 11.34
N ALA A 242 8.88 10.86 10.69
CA ALA A 242 8.26 9.65 11.22
C ALA A 242 9.28 8.53 11.20
N ASP A 243 9.52 7.90 12.35
CA ASP A 243 10.45 6.79 12.48
C ASP A 243 9.68 5.47 12.65
N PHE A 244 10.04 4.51 11.82
CA PHE A 244 9.43 3.19 11.81
C PHE A 244 10.50 2.10 11.96
N SER A 245 10.29 1.12 12.83
CA SER A 245 11.21 -0.02 12.96
C SER A 245 10.77 -1.24 12.14
N THR A 246 9.47 -1.34 11.79
CA THR A 246 8.94 -2.47 11.03
C THR A 246 7.82 -2.03 10.10
N PHE A 247 7.61 -2.80 9.03
CA PHE A 247 6.39 -2.83 8.25
C PHE A 247 6.11 -4.27 7.84
N GLU A 248 4.91 -4.77 8.12
CA GLU A 248 4.47 -6.09 7.69
C GLU A 248 3.15 -5.99 6.94
N LEU A 249 3.01 -6.80 5.89
CA LEU A 249 1.78 -6.98 5.13
C LEU A 249 1.53 -8.47 5.00
N LYS A 250 0.40 -8.97 5.50
CA LYS A 250 -0.01 -10.38 5.50
C LYS A 250 -1.35 -10.55 4.78
N TYR A 251 -1.55 -11.75 4.19
CA TYR A 251 -2.75 -12.09 3.45
C TYR A 251 -3.49 -13.27 4.05
#